data_b97829b39f1edec460b968e88446d5a0
#
_entry.id   b97829b39f1edec460b968e88446d5a0
#
_cell.length_a   1.000
_cell.length_b   1.000
_cell.length_c   1.000
_cell.angle_alpha   90.00
_cell.angle_beta   90.00
_cell.angle_gamma   90.00
#
_symmetry.space_group_name_H-M   'P 1'
#
loop_
_entity.id
_entity.type
_entity.pdbx_description
1 polymer ?
#
loop_
_entity_poly.entity_id
_entity_poly.type
_entity_poly.pdbx_seq_one_letter_code
_entity_poly.pdbx_strand_id
1 'polypeptide(L)'
;FEECGVLLAGFENGEMVTDLSDPSWQEDRAALEHHELALSEMLMRRNLVLRTDLLGLISNFCTPEFEPKRYDTFFFSALMPEGQVADDKTSEAQIAGWVTPAYAMREGDANRWLVLAPTVYNLTNIANAHNAYDFVSTRRKLKRIMSKPYYREDGTIGLRGELS
;
A
#
# COMPACT_ATOMS: atom_id res chain seq x y z
N PHE A 1 -1.65 9.92 -0.23
CA PHE A 1 -1.11 11.23 -0.62
C PHE A 1 -0.22 11.80 0.48
N GLU A 2 -0.66 11.77 1.74
CA GLU A 2 0.09 12.29 2.90
C GLU A 2 1.45 11.62 3.08
N GLU A 3 1.53 10.28 2.95
CA GLU A 3 2.75 9.53 3.23
C GLU A 3 3.83 9.61 2.15
N CYS A 4 3.46 9.66 0.88
CA CYS A 4 4.43 9.62 -0.22
C CYS A 4 4.20 10.63 -1.34
N GLY A 5 3.26 11.57 -1.17
CA GLY A 5 2.98 12.62 -2.14
C GLY A 5 2.18 12.17 -3.38
N VAL A 6 1.77 10.91 -3.48
CA VAL A 6 1.03 10.40 -4.64
C VAL A 6 -0.47 10.50 -4.42
N LEU A 7 -1.18 11.18 -5.31
CA LEU A 7 -2.62 11.37 -5.25
C LEU A 7 -3.35 10.59 -6.34
N LEU A 8 -4.09 9.57 -5.96
CA LEU A 8 -4.92 8.79 -6.88
C LEU A 8 -6.31 9.43 -7.00
N ALA A 9 -6.37 10.62 -7.58
CA ALA A 9 -7.59 11.38 -7.79
C ALA A 9 -7.64 12.00 -9.19
N GLY A 10 -8.82 12.37 -9.62
CA GLY A 10 -9.05 12.99 -10.92
C GLY A 10 -10.34 13.79 -10.93
N PHE A 11 -10.68 14.33 -12.08
CA PHE A 11 -11.90 15.09 -12.32
C PHE A 11 -13.05 14.15 -12.73
N GLU A 12 -14.27 14.63 -12.63
CA GLU A 12 -15.47 13.86 -13.05
C GLU A 12 -15.45 13.45 -14.54
N ASN A 13 -14.75 14.21 -15.38
CA ASN A 13 -14.56 13.88 -16.80
C ASN A 13 -13.59 12.70 -17.04
N GLY A 14 -12.98 12.16 -15.97
CA GLY A 14 -12.04 11.04 -16.02
C GLY A 14 -10.57 11.42 -16.11
N GLU A 15 -10.24 12.70 -16.30
CA GLU A 15 -8.85 13.15 -16.31
C GLU A 15 -8.22 13.01 -14.91
N MET A 16 -6.97 12.55 -14.88
CA MET A 16 -6.19 12.42 -13.65
C MET A 16 -5.53 13.74 -13.27
N VAL A 17 -5.33 13.93 -11.97
CA VAL A 17 -4.39 14.95 -11.50
C VAL A 17 -2.98 14.46 -11.83
N THR A 18 -2.28 15.21 -12.66
CA THR A 18 -0.92 14.89 -13.13
C THR A 18 0.14 15.80 -12.54
N ASP A 19 -0.23 17.01 -12.14
CA ASP A 19 0.68 18.01 -11.59
C ASP A 19 0.29 18.39 -10.16
N LEU A 20 1.22 18.16 -9.24
CA LEU A 20 1.12 18.49 -7.81
C LEU A 20 2.19 19.52 -7.40
N SER A 21 2.74 20.26 -8.37
CA SER A 21 3.82 21.24 -8.13
C SER A 21 3.36 22.54 -7.49
N ASP A 22 2.08 22.89 -7.59
CA ASP A 22 1.54 24.08 -6.94
C ASP A 22 1.67 23.98 -5.42
N PRO A 23 2.19 25.03 -4.74
CA PRO A 23 2.41 25.01 -3.29
C PRO A 23 1.18 24.66 -2.45
N SER A 24 -0.03 24.96 -2.91
CA SER A 24 -1.28 24.63 -2.22
C SER A 24 -1.49 23.13 -2.02
N TRP A 25 -0.85 22.26 -2.85
CA TRP A 25 -0.87 20.82 -2.63
C TRP A 25 -0.04 20.42 -1.42
N GLN A 26 1.08 21.09 -1.18
CA GLN A 26 1.91 20.84 0.00
C GLN A 26 1.24 21.33 1.28
N GLU A 27 0.49 22.43 1.21
CA GLU A 27 -0.33 22.93 2.33
C GLU A 27 -1.42 21.92 2.69
N ASP A 28 -2.17 21.43 1.70
CA ASP A 28 -3.19 20.39 1.91
C ASP A 28 -2.57 19.10 2.45
N ARG A 29 -1.41 18.68 1.92
CA ARG A 29 -0.71 17.47 2.38
C ARG A 29 -0.31 17.58 3.85
N ALA A 30 0.25 18.72 4.25
CA ALA A 30 0.62 18.98 5.64
C ALA A 30 -0.62 18.98 6.56
N ALA A 31 -1.72 19.56 6.13
CA ALA A 31 -2.97 19.58 6.89
C ALA A 31 -3.57 18.16 7.04
N LEU A 32 -3.46 17.30 6.03
CA LEU A 32 -3.85 15.89 6.10
C LEU A 32 -2.97 15.13 7.11
N GLU A 33 -1.64 15.26 7.01
CA GLU A 33 -0.67 14.62 7.91
C GLU A 33 -0.89 15.02 9.38
N HIS A 34 -1.24 16.30 9.64
CA HIS A 34 -1.56 16.79 10.98
C HIS A 34 -3.00 16.49 11.42
N HIS A 35 -3.81 15.80 10.63
CA HIS A 35 -5.24 15.52 10.88
C HIS A 35 -6.12 16.79 11.02
N GLU A 36 -5.69 17.90 10.43
CA GLU A 36 -6.41 19.17 10.40
C GLU A 36 -7.40 19.26 9.23
N LEU A 37 -7.25 18.39 8.25
CA LEU A 37 -8.05 18.29 7.03
C LEU A 37 -8.41 16.84 6.75
N ALA A 38 -9.66 16.55 6.38
CA ALA A 38 -10.05 15.24 5.89
C ALA A 38 -9.79 15.14 4.37
N LEU A 39 -9.32 13.97 3.90
CA LEU A 39 -9.09 13.70 2.47
C LEU A 39 -10.36 14.01 1.64
N SER A 40 -11.54 13.62 2.11
CA SER A 40 -12.81 13.88 1.44
C SER A 40 -13.10 15.38 1.29
N GLU A 41 -12.76 16.18 2.29
CA GLU A 41 -12.92 17.63 2.25
C GLU A 41 -11.95 18.29 1.26
N MET A 42 -10.68 17.85 1.24
CA MET A 42 -9.70 18.29 0.26
C MET A 42 -10.19 18.02 -1.17
N LEU A 43 -10.64 16.79 -1.43
CA LEU A 43 -11.15 16.40 -2.74
C LEU A 43 -12.36 17.24 -3.16
N MET A 44 -13.33 17.48 -2.27
CA MET A 44 -14.48 18.33 -2.54
C MET A 44 -14.07 19.78 -2.85
N ARG A 45 -13.16 20.38 -2.08
CA ARG A 45 -12.68 21.75 -2.32
C ARG A 45 -12.00 21.91 -3.68
N ARG A 46 -11.34 20.85 -4.15
CA ARG A 46 -10.64 20.82 -5.44
C ARG A 46 -11.48 20.30 -6.60
N ASN A 47 -12.76 19.98 -6.37
CA ASN A 47 -13.65 19.35 -7.35
C ASN A 47 -13.06 18.05 -7.92
N LEU A 48 -12.49 17.22 -7.05
CA LEU A 48 -11.87 15.95 -7.41
C LEU A 48 -12.67 14.77 -6.86
N VAL A 49 -12.53 13.64 -7.55
CA VAL A 49 -13.04 12.33 -7.14
C VAL A 49 -11.88 11.36 -6.93
N LEU A 50 -11.98 10.54 -5.90
CA LEU A 50 -11.00 9.48 -5.67
C LEU A 50 -11.17 8.39 -6.75
N ARG A 51 -10.09 8.03 -7.41
CA ARG A 51 -10.08 7.06 -8.51
C ARG A 51 -9.88 5.64 -8.01
N THR A 52 -10.85 5.15 -7.25
CA THR A 52 -10.86 3.77 -6.73
C THR A 52 -10.96 2.71 -7.83
N ASP A 53 -11.44 3.08 -9.00
CA ASP A 53 -11.48 2.26 -10.21
C ASP A 53 -10.09 1.86 -10.73
N LEU A 54 -9.05 2.60 -10.36
CA LEU A 54 -7.66 2.34 -10.69
C LEU A 54 -6.93 1.46 -9.66
N LEU A 55 -7.59 1.06 -8.59
CA LEU A 55 -7.04 0.20 -7.56
C LEU A 55 -7.19 -1.28 -7.93
N GLY A 56 -6.08 -1.98 -8.02
CA GLY A 56 -6.04 -3.44 -8.11
C GLY A 56 -5.99 -4.07 -6.72
N LEU A 57 -7.00 -4.86 -6.36
CA LEU A 57 -7.03 -5.56 -5.08
C LEU A 57 -6.03 -6.73 -5.10
N ILE A 58 -5.09 -6.78 -4.15
CA ILE A 58 -4.01 -7.79 -4.09
C ILE A 58 -4.37 -8.92 -3.14
N SER A 59 -4.65 -8.58 -1.88
CA SER A 59 -4.82 -9.54 -0.79
C SER A 59 -5.63 -8.95 0.35
N ASN A 60 -6.15 -9.83 1.21
CA ASN A 60 -6.80 -9.45 2.45
C ASN A 60 -6.18 -10.27 3.60
N PHE A 61 -5.63 -9.59 4.58
CA PHE A 61 -5.03 -10.22 5.76
C PHE A 61 -5.77 -9.84 7.02
N CYS A 62 -6.05 -10.84 7.85
CA CYS A 62 -6.60 -10.65 9.18
C CYS A 62 -5.54 -10.98 10.23
N THR A 63 -5.40 -10.11 11.20
CA THR A 63 -4.51 -10.36 12.35
C THR A 63 -4.91 -11.65 13.07
N PRO A 64 -3.96 -12.48 13.51
CA PRO A 64 -4.22 -13.72 14.23
C PRO A 64 -5.10 -13.55 15.45
N GLU A 65 -5.84 -14.60 15.85
CA GLU A 65 -6.79 -14.54 16.96
C GLU A 65 -6.11 -14.36 18.33
N PHE A 66 -4.85 -14.72 18.45
CA PHE A 66 -4.10 -14.58 19.71
C PHE A 66 -3.57 -13.16 19.96
N GLU A 67 -3.67 -12.27 18.96
CA GLU A 67 -3.23 -10.89 19.10
C GLU A 67 -4.32 -10.04 19.78
N PRO A 68 -3.95 -9.19 20.76
CA PRO A 68 -4.90 -8.37 21.50
C PRO A 68 -5.55 -7.26 20.66
N LYS A 69 -4.86 -6.78 19.63
CA LYS A 69 -5.35 -5.78 18.68
C LYS A 69 -5.35 -6.36 17.29
N ARG A 70 -6.52 -6.41 16.67
CA ARG A 70 -6.71 -7.10 15.39
C ARG A 70 -7.21 -6.14 14.32
N TYR A 71 -6.73 -6.37 13.10
CA TYR A 71 -7.08 -5.64 11.91
C TYR A 71 -7.51 -6.59 10.80
N ASP A 72 -8.45 -6.15 9.99
CA ASP A 72 -8.84 -6.78 8.72
C ASP A 72 -8.35 -5.85 7.60
N THR A 73 -7.19 -6.19 7.01
CA THR A 73 -6.44 -5.28 6.14
C THR A 73 -6.53 -5.72 4.69
N PHE A 74 -7.05 -4.85 3.84
CA PHE A 74 -7.03 -5.02 2.39
C PHE A 74 -5.81 -4.31 1.80
N PHE A 75 -5.09 -5.02 0.94
CA PHE A 75 -3.95 -4.48 0.21
C PHE A 75 -4.32 -4.24 -1.25
N PHE A 76 -4.00 -3.05 -1.72
CA PHE A 76 -4.26 -2.61 -3.08
C PHE A 76 -2.96 -2.28 -3.79
N SER A 77 -2.99 -2.34 -5.11
CA SER A 77 -1.96 -1.82 -6.01
C SER A 77 -2.55 -0.76 -6.91
N ALA A 78 -1.74 0.20 -7.30
CA ALA A 78 -2.06 1.17 -8.33
C ALA A 78 -0.83 1.41 -9.20
N LEU A 79 -1.05 1.79 -10.44
CA LEU A 79 0.02 2.37 -11.25
C LEU A 79 0.29 3.79 -10.75
N MET A 80 1.56 4.19 -10.80
CA MET A 80 1.95 5.57 -10.55
C MET A 80 1.26 6.48 -11.56
N PRO A 81 0.48 7.50 -11.12
CA PRO A 81 -0.10 8.47 -12.05
C PRO A 81 0.98 9.20 -12.83
N GLU A 82 0.73 9.40 -14.12
CA GLU A 82 1.66 10.13 -14.99
C GLU A 82 1.88 11.55 -14.46
N GLY A 83 3.11 12.05 -14.54
CA GLY A 83 3.49 13.39 -14.10
C GLY A 83 3.68 13.58 -12.60
N GLN A 84 3.20 12.66 -11.76
CA GLN A 84 3.42 12.71 -10.32
C GLN A 84 4.75 12.07 -9.92
N VAL A 85 5.33 12.54 -8.83
CA VAL A 85 6.59 12.04 -8.28
C VAL A 85 6.37 11.70 -6.81
N ALA A 86 6.62 10.42 -6.45
CA ALA A 86 6.64 10.04 -5.05
C ALA A 86 7.88 10.60 -4.36
N ASP A 87 7.73 11.02 -3.12
CA ASP A 87 8.81 11.56 -2.30
C ASP A 87 8.82 10.92 -0.90
N ASP A 88 9.81 11.27 -0.11
CA ASP A 88 10.04 10.80 1.27
C ASP A 88 9.71 11.89 2.32
N LYS A 89 8.96 12.91 1.93
CA LYS A 89 8.59 14.02 2.82
C LYS A 89 7.42 13.64 3.73
N THR A 90 7.66 12.75 4.67
CA THR A 90 6.68 12.33 5.66
C THR A 90 7.36 12.18 7.02
N SER A 91 6.63 12.48 8.09
CA SER A 91 7.09 12.27 9.46
C SER A 91 7.00 10.79 9.89
N GLU A 92 6.26 9.96 9.17
CA GLU A 92 6.00 8.56 9.53
C GLU A 92 7.06 7.59 9.03
N ALA A 93 7.77 7.91 7.94
CA ALA A 93 8.80 7.03 7.37
C ALA A 93 10.21 7.54 7.67
N GLN A 94 11.11 6.64 8.07
CA GLN A 94 12.54 6.94 8.23
C GLN A 94 13.26 7.00 6.88
N ILE A 95 12.84 6.18 5.93
CA ILE A 95 13.40 6.09 4.58
C ILE A 95 12.25 5.73 3.63
N ALA A 96 12.14 6.45 2.53
CA ALA A 96 11.28 6.10 1.41
C ALA A 96 12.06 6.08 0.10
N GLY A 97 11.71 5.17 -0.80
CA GLY A 97 12.40 5.07 -2.09
C GLY A 97 11.83 3.97 -2.97
N TRP A 98 12.18 4.02 -4.25
CA TRP A 98 11.82 3.01 -5.20
C TRP A 98 12.73 1.79 -5.09
N VAL A 99 12.13 0.63 -4.88
CA VAL A 99 12.86 -0.64 -4.78
C VAL A 99 12.19 -1.72 -5.60
N THR A 100 12.98 -2.68 -6.09
CA THR A 100 12.41 -3.90 -6.69
C THR A 100 11.90 -4.85 -5.60
N PRO A 101 10.86 -5.66 -5.87
CA PRO A 101 10.40 -6.68 -4.92
C PRO A 101 11.53 -7.62 -4.47
N ALA A 102 12.39 -8.03 -5.40
CA ALA A 102 13.54 -8.89 -5.10
C ALA A 102 14.56 -8.24 -4.16
N TYR A 103 14.77 -6.92 -4.28
CA TYR A 103 15.64 -6.20 -3.35
C TYR A 103 15.02 -6.17 -1.95
N ALA A 104 13.75 -5.77 -1.83
CA ALA A 104 13.06 -5.71 -0.55
C ALA A 104 13.04 -7.08 0.18
N MET A 105 12.79 -8.18 -0.56
CA MET A 105 12.85 -9.52 0.01
C MET A 105 14.24 -9.89 0.52
N ARG A 106 15.31 -9.59 -0.23
CA ARG A 106 16.69 -9.83 0.23
C ARG A 106 17.06 -9.03 1.49
N GLU A 107 16.58 -7.79 1.59
CA GLU A 107 16.80 -6.97 2.79
C GLU A 107 16.06 -7.56 4.01
N GLY A 108 14.87 -8.12 3.81
CA GLY A 108 14.12 -8.86 4.82
C GLY A 108 14.82 -10.14 5.25
N ASP A 109 15.24 -11.00 4.31
CA ASP A 109 15.96 -12.26 4.57
C ASP A 109 17.27 -12.03 5.34
N ALA A 110 17.93 -10.90 5.06
CA ALA A 110 19.15 -10.50 5.74
C ALA A 110 18.90 -9.82 7.10
N ASN A 111 17.65 -9.72 7.56
CA ASN A 111 17.22 -9.01 8.77
C ASN A 111 17.65 -7.54 8.83
N ARG A 112 17.87 -6.89 7.68
CA ARG A 112 18.14 -5.46 7.62
C ARG A 112 16.86 -4.63 7.59
N TRP A 113 15.78 -5.19 7.05
CA TRP A 113 14.44 -4.61 7.07
C TRP A 113 13.46 -5.54 7.78
N LEU A 114 12.53 -4.95 8.54
CA LEU A 114 11.40 -5.68 9.10
C LEU A 114 10.33 -5.86 8.01
N VAL A 115 10.29 -7.04 7.39
CA VAL A 115 9.30 -7.37 6.37
C VAL A 115 8.32 -8.39 6.92
N LEU A 116 7.10 -7.94 7.19
CA LEU A 116 6.04 -8.78 7.76
C LEU A 116 5.44 -9.73 6.71
N ALA A 117 4.81 -10.81 7.17
CA ALA A 117 4.23 -11.84 6.32
C ALA A 117 3.29 -11.33 5.20
N PRO A 118 2.38 -10.36 5.45
CA PRO A 118 1.57 -9.77 4.37
C PRO A 118 2.42 -9.09 3.30
N THR A 119 3.48 -8.40 3.71
CA THR A 119 4.40 -7.72 2.78
C THR A 119 5.17 -8.72 1.93
N VAL A 120 5.71 -9.80 2.54
CA VAL A 120 6.39 -10.88 1.80
C VAL A 120 5.46 -11.51 0.78
N TYR A 121 4.22 -11.81 1.17
CA TYR A 121 3.21 -12.36 0.27
C TYR A 121 2.94 -11.44 -0.93
N ASN A 122 2.73 -10.16 -0.69
CA ASN A 122 2.45 -9.19 -1.74
C ASN A 122 3.66 -8.98 -2.66
N LEU A 123 4.87 -8.85 -2.10
CA LEU A 123 6.12 -8.72 -2.88
C LEU A 123 6.35 -9.94 -3.77
N THR A 124 6.08 -11.15 -3.25
CA THR A 124 6.19 -12.39 -4.03
C THR A 124 5.22 -12.40 -5.22
N ASN A 125 3.96 -11.97 -5.00
CA ASN A 125 2.98 -11.88 -6.09
C ASN A 125 3.39 -10.84 -7.13
N ILE A 126 3.92 -9.68 -6.70
CA ILE A 126 4.40 -8.63 -7.61
C ILE A 126 5.61 -9.12 -8.41
N ALA A 127 6.56 -9.80 -7.76
CA ALA A 127 7.76 -10.32 -8.42
C ALA A 127 7.46 -11.36 -9.51
N ASN A 128 6.36 -12.10 -9.37
CA ASN A 128 5.91 -13.10 -10.33
C ASN A 128 5.04 -12.52 -11.47
N ALA A 129 4.72 -11.22 -11.45
CA ALA A 129 3.93 -10.60 -12.48
C ALA A 129 4.76 -10.31 -13.74
N HIS A 130 4.12 -10.39 -14.89
CA HIS A 130 4.76 -10.09 -16.17
C HIS A 130 5.17 -8.62 -16.29
N ASN A 131 4.28 -7.72 -15.88
CA ASN A 131 4.52 -6.28 -15.78
C ASN A 131 3.55 -5.64 -14.77
N ALA A 132 3.76 -4.37 -14.46
CA ALA A 132 2.96 -3.63 -13.48
C ALA A 132 1.49 -3.47 -13.91
N TYR A 133 1.24 -3.22 -15.20
CA TYR A 133 -0.11 -3.04 -15.71
C TYR A 133 -0.95 -4.32 -15.56
N ASP A 134 -0.40 -5.47 -15.99
CA ASP A 134 -1.06 -6.76 -15.86
C ASP A 134 -1.31 -7.10 -14.39
N PHE A 135 -0.36 -6.76 -13.52
CA PHE A 135 -0.52 -7.00 -12.09
C PHE A 135 -1.69 -6.22 -11.50
N VAL A 136 -1.77 -4.91 -11.77
CA VAL A 136 -2.81 -4.03 -11.23
C VAL A 136 -4.19 -4.37 -11.82
N SER A 137 -4.26 -4.65 -13.12
CA SER A 137 -5.54 -4.94 -13.82
C SER A 137 -6.08 -6.35 -13.57
N THR A 138 -5.27 -7.25 -13.00
CA THR A 138 -5.71 -8.62 -12.70
C THR A 138 -6.79 -8.64 -11.62
N ARG A 139 -7.98 -9.15 -11.97
CA ARG A 139 -9.06 -9.39 -10.99
C ARG A 139 -8.78 -10.66 -10.21
N ARG A 140 -8.63 -10.53 -8.89
CA ARG A 140 -8.36 -11.64 -7.97
C ARG A 140 -9.61 -11.99 -7.16
N LYS A 141 -9.87 -13.29 -7.02
CA LYS A 141 -10.81 -13.77 -5.99
C LYS A 141 -10.06 -13.76 -4.66
N LEU A 142 -10.38 -12.80 -3.82
CA LEU A 142 -9.77 -12.73 -2.52
C LEU A 142 -10.36 -13.78 -1.58
N LYS A 143 -9.47 -14.39 -0.83
CA LYS A 143 -9.78 -15.11 0.38
C LYS A 143 -9.07 -14.39 1.52
N ARG A 144 -9.71 -14.34 2.66
CA ARG A 144 -9.07 -13.82 3.88
C ARG A 144 -7.94 -14.75 4.26
N ILE A 145 -6.77 -14.18 4.49
CA ILE A 145 -5.58 -14.89 4.96
C ILE A 145 -5.40 -14.55 6.43
N MET A 146 -5.35 -15.56 7.28
CA MET A 146 -5.04 -15.40 8.70
C MET A 146 -3.86 -16.29 9.04
N SER A 147 -2.86 -15.75 9.71
CA SER A 147 -1.73 -16.55 10.16
C SER A 147 -2.11 -17.37 11.38
N LYS A 148 -1.81 -18.66 11.34
CA LYS A 148 -1.95 -19.57 12.49
C LYS A 148 -0.58 -20.03 12.98
N PRO A 149 -0.38 -20.16 14.28
CA PRO A 149 0.85 -20.69 14.84
C PRO A 149 0.97 -22.20 14.53
N TYR A 150 2.18 -22.64 14.27
CA TYR A 150 2.51 -24.05 14.17
C TYR A 150 3.89 -24.31 14.78
N TYR A 151 4.12 -25.53 15.28
CA TYR A 151 5.44 -25.94 15.75
C TYR A 151 6.31 -26.40 14.60
N ARG A 152 7.53 -25.89 14.53
CA ARG A 152 8.56 -26.37 13.62
C ARG A 152 9.22 -27.61 14.18
N GLU A 153 9.96 -28.35 13.35
CA GLU A 153 10.69 -29.57 13.76
C GLU A 153 11.74 -29.31 14.85
N ASP A 154 12.29 -28.09 14.90
CA ASP A 154 13.23 -27.63 15.92
C ASP A 154 12.56 -27.21 17.24
N GLY A 155 11.25 -27.36 17.36
CA GLY A 155 10.46 -26.97 18.52
C GLY A 155 10.12 -25.48 18.61
N THR A 156 10.58 -24.66 17.67
CA THR A 156 10.21 -23.23 17.61
C THR A 156 8.80 -23.03 17.03
N ILE A 157 8.16 -21.91 17.34
CA ILE A 157 6.86 -21.57 16.79
C ILE A 157 7.05 -20.75 15.52
N GLY A 158 6.43 -21.20 14.43
CA GLY A 158 6.29 -20.49 13.19
C GLY A 158 4.86 -19.98 13.00
N LEU A 159 4.67 -19.07 12.04
CA LEU A 159 3.36 -18.65 11.57
C LEU A 159 3.13 -19.14 10.15
N ARG A 160 1.96 -19.72 9.88
CA ARG A 160 1.54 -20.13 8.54
C ARG A 160 0.28 -19.37 8.16
N GLY A 161 0.27 -18.75 6.97
CA GLY A 161 -0.94 -18.18 6.41
C GLY A 161 -1.92 -19.29 6.01
N GLU A 162 -3.13 -19.23 6.52
CA GLU A 162 -4.24 -20.10 6.12
C GLU A 162 -5.34 -19.27 5.46
N LEU A 163 -5.94 -19.85 4.41
CA LEU A 163 -7.10 -19.27 3.75
C LEU A 163 -8.35 -19.62 4.56
N SER A 164 -9.10 -18.62 4.96
CA SER A 164 -10.37 -18.75 5.67
C SER A 164 -11.56 -18.42 4.77
#